data_37970007ce4631c77dca936de6cdb8cb
#
_entry.id   37970007ce4631c77dca936de6cdb8cb
#
_cell.length_a   1.000
_cell.length_b   1.000
_cell.length_c   1.000
_cell.angle_alpha   90.00
_cell.angle_beta   90.00
_cell.angle_gamma   90.00
#
_symmetry.space_group_name_H-M   'P 1'
#
loop_
_entity.id
_entity.type
_entity.pdbx_description
1 polymer ?
#
loop_
_entity_poly.entity_id
_entity_poly.type
_entity_poly.pdbx_seq_one_letter_code
_entity_poly.pdbx_strand_id
1 'polypeptide(L)'
;NEADRRAALAELLPMQREDFYGVFKAMKGTPVTIRTIDPPLHEFLPKREELMVEIAILKTKSASKNKKAIETKEKLLRAVEELHEFNPMLGQRGCRLGITYPEITKMQAKAIFEAALQVARKGIPVKPEVMIPLVGHVEELKRQKAIVLEAAHEVLGKDGSGVDYL
;
A
#
# COMPACT_ATOMS: atom_id res chain seq x y z
N ASN A 1 11.62 -2.48 -9.27
CA ASN A 1 10.81 -3.19 -10.28
C ASN A 1 9.64 -3.91 -9.64
N GLU A 2 8.75 -4.54 -10.42
CA GLU A 2 7.56 -5.23 -9.91
C GLU A 2 7.92 -6.45 -9.04
N ALA A 3 8.95 -7.21 -9.40
CA ALA A 3 9.37 -8.39 -8.65
C ALA A 3 9.83 -8.03 -7.23
N ASP A 4 10.59 -6.96 -7.09
CA ASP A 4 11.05 -6.48 -5.78
C ASP A 4 9.88 -5.96 -4.94
N ARG A 5 8.90 -5.27 -5.58
CA ARG A 5 7.67 -4.85 -4.86
C ARG A 5 6.87 -6.05 -4.37
N ARG A 6 6.67 -7.07 -5.21
CA ARG A 6 5.96 -8.30 -4.81
C ARG A 6 6.66 -9.02 -3.67
N ALA A 7 7.99 -9.07 -3.68
CA ALA A 7 8.75 -9.66 -2.58
C ALA A 7 8.54 -8.88 -1.27
N ALA A 8 8.66 -7.56 -1.29
CA ALA A 8 8.40 -6.71 -0.13
C ALA A 8 6.95 -6.82 0.38
N LEU A 9 5.97 -6.85 -0.54
CA LEU A 9 4.56 -7.03 -0.18
C LEU A 9 4.28 -8.41 0.44
N ALA A 10 5.00 -9.45 0.03
CA ALA A 10 4.87 -10.78 0.63
C ALA A 10 5.36 -10.80 2.09
N GLU A 11 6.35 -9.98 2.44
CA GLU A 11 6.80 -9.81 3.84
C GLU A 11 5.80 -8.97 4.66
N LEU A 12 5.15 -7.99 4.06
CA LEU A 12 4.15 -7.14 4.73
C LEU A 12 2.80 -7.84 4.98
N LEU A 13 2.40 -8.76 4.09
CA LEU A 13 1.10 -9.42 4.18
C LEU A 13 0.85 -10.09 5.55
N PRO A 14 1.76 -10.92 6.10
CA PRO A 14 1.53 -11.54 7.40
C PRO A 14 1.42 -10.54 8.55
N MET A 15 2.14 -9.42 8.49
CA MET A 15 2.08 -8.36 9.49
C MET A 15 0.70 -7.68 9.47
N GLN A 16 0.24 -7.23 8.31
CA GLN A 16 -1.08 -6.62 8.18
C GLN A 16 -2.22 -7.57 8.52
N ARG A 17 -2.09 -8.84 8.14
CA ARG A 17 -3.09 -9.86 8.51
C ARG A 17 -3.21 -10.01 10.02
N GLU A 18 -2.11 -10.01 10.76
CA GLU A 18 -2.15 -10.12 12.23
C GLU A 18 -2.78 -8.88 12.87
N ASP A 19 -2.47 -7.69 12.37
CA ASP A 19 -3.09 -6.44 12.82
C ASP A 19 -4.62 -6.47 12.61
N PHE A 20 -5.07 -6.82 11.40
CA PHE A 20 -6.50 -6.94 11.10
C PHE A 20 -7.19 -8.05 11.90
N TYR A 21 -6.50 -9.17 12.13
CA TYR A 21 -7.00 -10.23 13.00
C TYR A 21 -7.28 -9.72 14.41
N GLY A 22 -6.35 -8.94 14.98
CA GLY A 22 -6.51 -8.32 16.30
C GLY A 22 -7.72 -7.40 16.35
N VAL A 23 -7.89 -6.55 15.33
CA VAL A 23 -9.03 -5.63 15.22
C VAL A 23 -10.35 -6.37 15.10
N PHE A 24 -10.49 -7.33 14.18
CA PHE A 24 -11.74 -8.10 14.00
C PHE A 24 -12.10 -8.88 15.24
N LYS A 25 -11.12 -9.49 15.92
CA LYS A 25 -11.33 -10.20 17.17
C LYS A 25 -11.85 -9.29 18.28
N ALA A 26 -11.34 -8.06 18.38
CA ALA A 26 -11.77 -7.09 19.37
C ALA A 26 -13.20 -6.57 19.10
N MET A 27 -13.54 -6.39 17.82
CA MET A 27 -14.80 -5.79 17.39
C MET A 27 -16.02 -6.75 17.38
N LYS A 28 -15.82 -8.07 17.47
CA LYS A 28 -16.86 -9.09 17.70
C LYS A 28 -18.19 -8.86 16.98
N GLY A 29 -18.18 -8.91 15.64
CA GLY A 29 -19.41 -8.82 14.84
C GLY A 29 -19.93 -7.41 14.56
N THR A 30 -19.29 -6.38 15.07
CA THR A 30 -19.52 -5.02 14.60
C THR A 30 -18.85 -4.80 13.25
N PRO A 31 -19.39 -3.95 12.35
CA PRO A 31 -18.73 -3.58 11.12
C PRO A 31 -17.38 -2.93 11.38
N VAL A 32 -16.38 -3.28 10.57
CA VAL A 32 -15.04 -2.70 10.61
C VAL A 32 -14.68 -2.22 9.22
N THR A 33 -14.67 -0.92 9.05
CA THR A 33 -14.25 -0.30 7.79
C THR A 33 -12.75 -0.13 7.76
N ILE A 34 -12.08 -0.82 6.84
CA ILE A 34 -10.64 -0.72 6.60
C ILE A 34 -10.42 0.07 5.32
N ARG A 35 -9.80 1.23 5.45
CA ARG A 35 -9.38 2.05 4.31
C ARG A 35 -8.07 1.51 3.76
N THR A 36 -8.02 1.23 2.45
CA THR A 36 -6.76 0.85 1.79
C THR A 36 -5.76 1.99 1.84
N ILE A 37 -4.47 1.69 1.57
CA ILE A 37 -3.36 2.63 1.72
C ILE A 37 -3.63 3.94 0.97
N ASP A 38 -3.40 5.06 1.64
CA ASP A 38 -3.72 6.39 1.13
C ASP A 38 -2.58 7.42 1.24
N PRO A 39 -1.52 7.22 2.04
CA PRO A 39 -0.48 8.25 2.17
C PRO A 39 0.12 8.63 0.81
N PRO A 40 0.42 9.91 0.56
CA PRO A 40 1.09 10.36 -0.64
C PRO A 40 2.52 9.84 -0.70
N LEU A 41 3.02 9.56 -1.91
CA LEU A 41 4.34 8.97 -2.12
C LEU A 41 5.48 9.78 -1.51
N HIS A 42 5.37 11.11 -1.48
CA HIS A 42 6.43 11.97 -0.95
C HIS A 42 6.72 11.75 0.54
N GLU A 43 5.77 11.19 1.32
CA GLU A 43 6.01 10.86 2.73
C GLU A 43 7.02 9.70 2.91
N PHE A 44 7.19 8.90 1.87
CA PHE A 44 8.12 7.76 1.86
C PHE A 44 9.45 8.07 1.15
N LEU A 45 9.59 9.28 0.60
CA LEU A 45 10.79 9.68 -0.11
C LEU A 45 11.73 10.46 0.83
N PRO A 46 13.06 10.35 0.63
CA PRO A 46 14.00 11.22 1.31
C PRO A 46 13.72 12.69 0.98
N LYS A 47 13.98 13.57 1.91
CA LYS A 47 13.81 15.00 1.68
C LYS A 47 14.78 15.51 0.60
N ARG A 48 14.24 16.17 -0.39
CA ARG A 48 14.97 16.72 -1.55
C ARG A 48 16.14 17.59 -1.10
N GLU A 49 15.88 18.49 -0.17
CA GLU A 49 16.85 19.47 0.34
C GLU A 49 18.03 18.77 1.05
N GLU A 50 17.75 17.74 1.84
CA GLU A 50 18.79 16.95 2.52
C GLU A 50 19.69 16.25 1.50
N LEU A 51 19.12 15.62 0.46
CA LEU A 51 19.90 15.00 -0.61
C LEU A 51 20.76 16.00 -1.37
N MET A 52 20.23 17.21 -1.66
CA MET A 52 21.00 18.28 -2.32
C MET A 52 22.20 18.72 -1.48
N VAL A 53 22.01 18.91 -0.17
CA VAL A 53 23.08 19.28 0.76
C VAL A 53 24.13 18.17 0.84
N GLU A 54 23.73 16.91 0.97
CA GLU A 54 24.64 15.78 1.01
C GLU A 54 25.49 15.66 -0.26
N ILE A 55 24.86 15.82 -1.44
CA ILE A 55 25.56 15.82 -2.74
C ILE A 55 26.59 16.97 -2.78
N ALA A 56 26.20 18.17 -2.36
CA ALA A 56 27.11 19.33 -2.32
C ALA A 56 28.30 19.07 -1.40
N ILE A 57 28.08 18.52 -0.20
CA ILE A 57 29.16 18.17 0.74
C ILE A 57 30.10 17.11 0.14
N LEU A 58 29.57 16.08 -0.53
CA LEU A 58 30.38 15.04 -1.14
C LEU A 58 31.23 15.60 -2.31
N LYS A 59 30.69 16.53 -3.10
CA LYS A 59 31.41 17.20 -4.18
C LYS A 59 32.54 18.11 -3.66
N THR A 60 32.31 18.83 -2.56
CA THR A 60 33.33 19.75 -1.97
C THR A 60 34.44 18.99 -1.27
N LYS A 61 34.15 17.90 -0.55
CA LYS A 61 35.16 17.15 0.22
C LYS A 61 36.13 16.33 -0.62
N SER A 62 35.70 15.66 -1.67
CA SER A 62 36.56 14.94 -2.64
C SER A 62 35.71 14.30 -3.73
N ALA A 63 35.42 15.00 -4.80
CA ALA A 63 34.57 14.52 -5.89
C ALA A 63 35.06 13.18 -6.51
N SER A 64 36.38 13.03 -6.67
CA SER A 64 36.97 11.83 -7.27
C SER A 64 36.84 10.56 -6.40
N LYS A 65 37.02 10.71 -5.08
CA LYS A 65 36.87 9.59 -4.14
C LYS A 65 35.41 9.20 -3.90
N ASN A 66 34.50 10.16 -4.03
CA ASN A 66 33.08 10.00 -3.75
C ASN A 66 32.22 9.79 -5.00
N LYS A 67 32.81 9.62 -6.17
CA LYS A 67 32.11 9.57 -7.46
C LYS A 67 30.89 8.63 -7.46
N LYS A 68 31.08 7.40 -7.02
CA LYS A 68 29.99 6.38 -6.97
C LYS A 68 28.86 6.77 -6.00
N ALA A 69 29.22 7.35 -4.85
CA ALA A 69 28.23 7.83 -3.87
C ALA A 69 27.44 9.03 -4.41
N ILE A 70 28.13 9.95 -5.08
CA ILE A 70 27.49 11.11 -5.74
C ILE A 70 26.52 10.63 -6.82
N GLU A 71 26.93 9.75 -7.73
CA GLU A 71 26.07 9.20 -8.78
C GLU A 71 24.82 8.51 -8.23
N THR A 72 24.98 7.75 -7.14
CA THR A 72 23.84 7.07 -6.50
C THR A 72 22.86 8.08 -5.91
N LYS A 73 23.36 9.10 -5.21
CA LYS A 73 22.50 10.16 -4.63
C LYS A 73 21.86 11.06 -5.68
N GLU A 74 22.57 11.34 -6.79
CA GLU A 74 22.00 12.09 -7.91
C GLU A 74 20.88 11.31 -8.63
N LYS A 75 21.01 9.99 -8.78
CA LYS A 75 19.93 9.14 -9.28
C LYS A 75 18.71 9.17 -8.34
N LEU A 76 18.96 9.08 -7.04
CA LEU A 76 17.90 9.16 -6.04
C LEU A 76 17.21 10.52 -6.05
N LEU A 77 18.00 11.61 -6.14
CA LEU A 77 17.46 12.98 -6.23
C LEU A 77 16.55 13.15 -7.45
N ARG A 78 16.97 12.66 -8.63
CA ARG A 78 16.13 12.70 -9.83
C ARG A 78 14.82 11.93 -9.63
N ALA A 79 14.88 10.74 -9.04
CA ALA A 79 13.66 9.95 -8.74
C ALA A 79 12.73 10.70 -7.76
N VAL A 80 13.29 11.39 -6.76
CA VAL A 80 12.52 12.23 -5.84
C VAL A 80 11.87 13.41 -6.57
N GLU A 81 12.60 14.06 -7.48
CA GLU A 81 12.10 15.20 -8.27
C GLU A 81 11.01 14.76 -9.27
N GLU A 82 11.15 13.60 -9.90
CA GLU A 82 10.15 13.01 -10.80
C GLU A 82 8.85 12.63 -10.08
N LEU A 83 8.96 12.18 -8.83
CA LEU A 83 7.82 11.78 -8.00
C LEU A 83 7.25 12.93 -7.15
N HIS A 84 7.89 14.12 -7.20
CA HIS A 84 7.42 15.30 -6.48
C HIS A 84 6.16 15.86 -7.13
N GLU A 85 5.07 15.84 -6.36
CA GLU A 85 3.78 16.32 -6.82
C GLU A 85 3.54 17.77 -6.37
N PHE A 86 3.05 18.61 -7.27
CA PHE A 86 2.69 19.99 -6.95
C PHE A 86 1.51 20.04 -5.96
N ASN A 87 0.56 19.11 -6.10
CA ASN A 87 -0.54 18.95 -5.17
C ASN A 87 -0.63 17.52 -4.66
N PRO A 88 -0.01 17.20 -3.51
CA PRO A 88 -0.02 15.85 -2.95
C PRO A 88 -1.41 15.35 -2.53
N MET A 89 -2.40 16.25 -2.40
CA MET A 89 -3.78 15.88 -2.07
C MET A 89 -4.50 15.18 -3.22
N LEU A 90 -4.15 15.53 -4.47
CA LEU A 90 -4.76 15.01 -5.70
C LEU A 90 -3.80 14.15 -6.51
N GLY A 91 -2.63 13.87 -5.97
CA GLY A 91 -1.56 13.16 -6.64
C GLY A 91 -1.76 11.65 -6.76
N GLN A 92 -0.65 10.94 -7.01
CA GLN A 92 -0.63 9.48 -7.15
C GLN A 92 -0.69 8.78 -5.80
N ARG A 93 -1.87 8.75 -5.21
CA ARG A 93 -2.18 8.13 -3.92
C ARG A 93 -3.54 7.43 -3.94
N GLY A 94 -3.87 6.67 -2.92
CA GLY A 94 -5.16 6.01 -2.78
C GLY A 94 -5.49 5.09 -3.96
N CYS A 95 -6.67 5.25 -4.55
CA CYS A 95 -7.11 4.43 -5.68
C CYS A 95 -6.18 4.54 -6.90
N ARG A 96 -5.57 5.71 -7.16
CA ARG A 96 -4.67 5.92 -8.29
C ARG A 96 -3.36 5.15 -8.12
N LEU A 97 -2.84 5.10 -6.89
CA LEU A 97 -1.69 4.25 -6.55
C LEU A 97 -2.02 2.77 -6.79
N GLY A 98 -3.20 2.33 -6.34
CA GLY A 98 -3.66 0.95 -6.55
C GLY A 98 -3.99 0.61 -8.00
N ILE A 99 -4.27 1.59 -8.87
CA ILE A 99 -4.41 1.38 -10.32
C ILE A 99 -3.04 1.19 -10.96
N THR A 100 -2.05 1.99 -10.56
CA THR A 100 -0.69 1.90 -11.11
C THR A 100 0.05 0.66 -10.60
N TYR A 101 -0.18 0.29 -9.35
CA TYR A 101 0.44 -0.85 -8.67
C TYR A 101 -0.63 -1.76 -8.03
N PRO A 102 -1.38 -2.51 -8.84
CA PRO A 102 -2.52 -3.31 -8.38
C PRO A 102 -2.15 -4.37 -7.34
N GLU A 103 -0.91 -4.83 -7.34
CA GLU A 103 -0.38 -5.77 -6.37
C GLU A 103 -0.44 -5.24 -4.92
N ILE A 104 -0.40 -3.91 -4.72
CA ILE A 104 -0.53 -3.30 -3.39
C ILE A 104 -1.95 -3.49 -2.86
N THR A 105 -2.95 -3.10 -3.64
CA THR A 105 -4.37 -3.29 -3.28
C THR A 105 -4.70 -4.76 -3.08
N LYS A 106 -4.20 -5.64 -3.96
CA LYS A 106 -4.44 -7.09 -3.86
C LYS A 106 -3.86 -7.65 -2.57
N MET A 107 -2.64 -7.26 -2.19
CA MET A 107 -2.00 -7.69 -0.94
C MET A 107 -2.83 -7.27 0.28
N GLN A 108 -3.25 -5.99 0.35
CA GLN A 108 -4.05 -5.50 1.49
C GLN A 108 -5.41 -6.18 1.57
N ALA A 109 -6.13 -6.30 0.45
CA ALA A 109 -7.41 -7.00 0.41
C ALA A 109 -7.25 -8.46 0.87
N LYS A 110 -6.20 -9.14 0.42
CA LYS A 110 -5.89 -10.51 0.84
C LYS A 110 -5.64 -10.59 2.35
N ALA A 111 -4.86 -9.68 2.92
CA ALA A 111 -4.62 -9.64 4.37
C ALA A 111 -5.91 -9.43 5.17
N ILE A 112 -6.81 -8.55 4.68
CA ILE A 112 -8.13 -8.31 5.30
C ILE A 112 -8.98 -9.59 5.30
N PHE A 113 -9.13 -10.24 4.15
CA PHE A 113 -9.99 -11.41 4.03
C PHE A 113 -9.40 -12.64 4.71
N GLU A 114 -8.07 -12.83 4.70
CA GLU A 114 -7.42 -13.91 5.47
C GLU A 114 -7.63 -13.73 6.97
N ALA A 115 -7.51 -12.50 7.48
CA ALA A 115 -7.77 -12.17 8.88
C ALA A 115 -9.25 -12.42 9.25
N ALA A 116 -10.17 -11.94 8.41
CA ALA A 116 -11.61 -12.15 8.62
C ALA A 116 -11.97 -13.64 8.64
N LEU A 117 -11.43 -14.42 7.70
CA LEU A 117 -11.64 -15.87 7.65
C LEU A 117 -11.09 -16.58 8.89
N GLN A 118 -9.92 -16.18 9.39
CA GLN A 118 -9.35 -16.75 10.62
C GLN A 118 -10.22 -16.48 11.84
N VAL A 119 -10.81 -15.28 11.95
CA VAL A 119 -11.72 -14.92 13.04
C VAL A 119 -13.03 -15.67 12.92
N ALA A 120 -13.61 -15.74 11.72
CA ALA A 120 -14.86 -16.49 11.45
C ALA A 120 -14.72 -17.99 11.76
N ARG A 121 -13.60 -18.61 11.41
CA ARG A 121 -13.31 -20.03 11.75
C ARG A 121 -13.24 -20.31 13.26
N LYS A 122 -13.07 -19.29 14.09
CA LYS A 122 -13.16 -19.41 15.56
C LYS A 122 -14.56 -19.18 16.10
N GLY A 123 -15.57 -19.11 15.21
CA GLY A 123 -16.95 -18.87 15.59
C GLY A 123 -17.27 -17.42 16.01
N ILE A 124 -16.38 -16.48 15.72
CA ILE A 124 -16.57 -15.07 16.03
C ILE A 124 -17.17 -14.39 14.78
N PRO A 125 -18.34 -13.75 14.89
CA PRO A 125 -18.90 -12.99 13.77
C PRO A 125 -17.96 -11.85 13.35
N VAL A 126 -17.81 -11.65 12.04
CA VAL A 126 -16.95 -10.62 11.47
C VAL A 126 -17.64 -9.96 10.28
N LYS A 127 -17.54 -8.64 10.16
CA LYS A 127 -18.13 -7.84 9.07
C LYS A 127 -17.08 -6.85 8.55
N PRO A 128 -16.19 -7.29 7.65
CA PRO A 128 -15.21 -6.41 7.04
C PRO A 128 -15.84 -5.54 5.97
N GLU A 129 -15.49 -4.26 5.98
CA GLU A 129 -15.83 -3.30 4.94
C GLU A 129 -14.53 -2.74 4.36
N VAL A 130 -14.38 -2.78 3.04
CA VAL A 130 -13.18 -2.29 2.35
C VAL A 130 -13.46 -0.93 1.72
N MET A 131 -12.84 0.11 2.25
CA MET A 131 -12.97 1.47 1.73
C MET A 131 -11.84 1.78 0.75
N ILE A 132 -12.21 2.15 -0.48
CA ILE A 132 -11.27 2.64 -1.49
C ILE A 132 -11.19 4.16 -1.39
N PRO A 133 -10.02 4.74 -1.01
CA PRO A 133 -9.88 6.17 -0.80
C PRO A 133 -9.73 6.95 -2.11
N LEU A 134 -10.08 8.23 -2.08
CA LEU A 134 -9.85 9.24 -3.13
C LEU A 134 -10.46 8.92 -4.50
N VAL A 135 -11.56 8.18 -4.52
CA VAL A 135 -12.30 7.91 -5.75
C VAL A 135 -12.93 9.20 -6.28
N GLY A 136 -12.52 9.62 -7.47
CA GLY A 136 -13.06 10.79 -8.17
C GLY A 136 -13.83 10.42 -9.43
N HIS A 137 -13.70 9.18 -9.93
CA HIS A 137 -14.36 8.72 -11.13
C HIS A 137 -14.81 7.26 -11.00
N VAL A 138 -15.93 6.92 -11.65
CA VAL A 138 -16.53 5.58 -11.55
C VAL A 138 -15.57 4.46 -12.01
N GLU A 139 -14.73 4.70 -13.01
CA GLU A 139 -13.77 3.71 -13.50
C GLU A 139 -12.64 3.42 -12.50
N GLU A 140 -12.27 4.40 -11.66
CA GLU A 140 -11.31 4.18 -10.58
C GLU A 140 -11.88 3.17 -9.57
N LEU A 141 -13.14 3.36 -9.17
CA LEU A 141 -13.82 2.42 -8.26
C LEU A 141 -13.98 1.03 -8.88
N LYS A 142 -14.42 0.94 -10.14
CA LYS A 142 -14.60 -0.35 -10.83
C LYS A 142 -13.30 -1.17 -10.84
N ARG A 143 -12.17 -0.54 -11.20
CA ARG A 143 -10.87 -1.21 -11.25
C ARG A 143 -10.43 -1.71 -9.88
N GLN A 144 -10.53 -0.86 -8.85
CA GLN A 144 -10.15 -1.26 -7.50
C GLN A 144 -11.09 -2.31 -6.92
N LYS A 145 -12.39 -2.18 -7.12
CA LYS A 145 -13.38 -3.18 -6.72
C LYS A 145 -13.10 -4.54 -7.35
N ALA A 146 -12.74 -4.59 -8.62
CA ALA A 146 -12.40 -5.85 -9.29
C ALA A 146 -11.22 -6.57 -8.61
N ILE A 147 -10.16 -5.84 -8.23
CA ILE A 147 -8.99 -6.38 -7.52
C ILE A 147 -9.39 -6.90 -6.13
N VAL A 148 -10.21 -6.14 -5.39
CA VAL A 148 -10.69 -6.53 -4.07
C VAL A 148 -11.55 -7.79 -4.15
N LEU A 149 -12.47 -7.87 -5.12
CA LEU A 149 -13.32 -9.04 -5.33
C LEU A 149 -12.51 -10.27 -5.74
N GLU A 150 -11.49 -10.11 -6.59
CA GLU A 150 -10.56 -11.18 -6.95
C GLU A 150 -9.86 -11.74 -5.71
N ALA A 151 -9.31 -10.86 -4.86
CA ALA A 151 -8.68 -11.26 -3.60
C ALA A 151 -9.66 -11.95 -2.64
N ALA A 152 -10.90 -11.45 -2.55
CA ALA A 152 -11.96 -12.08 -1.76
C ALA A 152 -12.25 -13.50 -2.25
N HIS A 153 -12.40 -13.70 -3.55
CA HIS A 153 -12.64 -15.02 -4.14
C HIS A 153 -11.48 -15.99 -3.94
N GLU A 154 -10.24 -15.50 -4.02
CA GLU A 154 -9.04 -16.32 -3.76
C GLU A 154 -9.01 -16.84 -2.31
N VAL A 155 -9.40 -16.01 -1.34
CA VAL A 155 -9.30 -16.34 0.09
C VAL A 155 -10.54 -17.05 0.62
N LEU A 156 -11.72 -16.51 0.28
CA LEU A 156 -12.99 -16.97 0.84
C LEU A 156 -13.64 -18.08 -0.01
N GLY A 157 -13.19 -18.27 -1.26
CA GLY A 157 -13.86 -19.14 -2.23
C GLY A 157 -15.15 -18.53 -2.77
N LYS A 158 -15.84 -19.27 -3.66
CA LYS A 158 -17.05 -18.78 -4.34
C LYS A 158 -18.22 -18.54 -3.38
N ASP A 159 -18.29 -19.30 -2.30
CA ASP A 159 -19.40 -19.25 -1.34
C ASP A 159 -19.15 -18.28 -0.17
N GLY A 160 -18.08 -17.48 -0.23
CA GLY A 160 -17.76 -16.47 0.77
C GLY A 160 -17.38 -17.01 2.15
N SER A 161 -17.30 -18.34 2.33
CA SER A 161 -16.94 -19.03 3.59
C SER A 161 -17.69 -18.51 4.84
N GLY A 162 -18.90 -17.94 4.67
CA GLY A 162 -19.70 -17.37 5.75
C GLY A 162 -19.24 -15.99 6.25
N VAL A 163 -18.34 -15.33 5.51
CA VAL A 163 -17.92 -13.95 5.78
C VAL A 163 -18.71 -13.01 4.88
N ASP A 164 -19.58 -12.21 5.51
CA ASP A 164 -20.31 -11.13 4.83
C ASP A 164 -19.45 -9.87 4.80
N TYR A 165 -19.25 -9.26 3.61
CA TYR A 165 -18.37 -8.10 3.42
C TYR A 165 -18.94 -7.07 2.44
N LEU A 166 -18.53 -5.82 2.62
CA LEU A 166 -18.90 -4.67 1.79
C LEU A 166 -17.66 -4.00 1.18
#